data_8e719f0b3cc73852e9e69970b7c0759b
#
_entry.id   8e719f0b3cc73852e9e69970b7c0759b
#
_cell.length_a   1.000
_cell.length_b   1.000
_cell.length_c   1.000
_cell.angle_alpha   90.00
_cell.angle_beta   90.00
_cell.angle_gamma   90.00
#
_symmetry.space_group_name_H-M   'P 1'
#
loop_
_entity.id
_entity.type
_entity.pdbx_description
1 polymer ?
#
loop_
_entity_poly.entity_id
_entity_poly.type
_entity_poly.pdbx_seq_one_letter_code
_entity_poly.pdbx_strand_id
1 'polypeptide(L)'
;REELERQLASGKVIESRTYQTIAGPWTYYTVDDGQFDVADDESCLMIGTLESYEKMCAYFEAGKMVPVYIEVPDGIRLLRAVKREENQKKPNYREVCRRYLADEKDFSEENLERLGITKRYQNTDMEMCLEEILRDLDK
;
A
#
# COMPACT_ATOMS: atom_id res chain seq x y z
N ARG A 1 5.76 -14.02 15.40
CA ARG A 1 6.54 -13.14 16.28
C ARG A 1 8.02 -13.52 16.22
N GLU A 2 8.36 -14.77 16.46
CA GLU A 2 9.74 -15.28 16.37
C GLU A 2 10.38 -15.03 14.99
N GLU A 3 9.61 -15.18 13.91
CA GLU A 3 10.08 -14.92 12.56
C GLU A 3 10.48 -13.43 12.37
N LEU A 4 9.62 -12.50 12.81
CA LEU A 4 9.93 -11.08 12.74
C LEU A 4 11.18 -10.72 13.56
N GLU A 5 11.31 -11.27 14.78
CA GLU A 5 12.48 -11.06 15.64
C GLU A 5 13.76 -11.57 14.97
N ARG A 6 13.69 -12.72 14.30
CA ARG A 6 14.79 -13.27 13.51
C ARG A 6 15.18 -12.38 12.34
N GLN A 7 14.19 -11.88 11.60
CA GLN A 7 14.43 -10.99 10.46
C GLN A 7 14.99 -9.62 10.90
N LEU A 8 14.51 -9.07 12.01
CA LEU A 8 15.07 -7.85 12.59
C LEU A 8 16.53 -8.06 13.01
N ALA A 9 16.84 -9.18 13.63
CA ALA A 9 18.21 -9.51 14.03
C ALA A 9 19.15 -9.72 12.83
N SER A 10 18.63 -10.12 11.67
CA SER A 10 19.42 -10.25 10.43
C SER A 10 19.78 -8.92 9.77
N GLY A 11 19.16 -7.80 10.19
CA GLY A 11 19.34 -6.49 9.59
C GLY A 11 18.71 -6.33 8.20
N LYS A 12 17.93 -7.31 7.74
CA LYS A 12 17.31 -7.31 6.40
C LYS A 12 15.93 -6.66 6.34
N VAL A 13 15.35 -6.28 7.48
CA VAL A 13 14.03 -5.63 7.49
C VAL A 13 14.16 -4.19 7.03
N ILE A 14 13.59 -3.87 5.88
CA ILE A 14 13.53 -2.53 5.31
C ILE A 14 12.52 -1.67 6.10
N GLU A 15 11.32 -2.25 6.35
CA GLU A 15 10.26 -1.57 7.08
C GLU A 15 9.41 -2.57 7.85
N SER A 16 8.79 -2.11 8.92
CA SER A 16 7.75 -2.84 9.62
C SER A 16 6.69 -1.87 10.17
N ARG A 17 5.44 -2.33 10.22
CA ARG A 17 4.31 -1.58 10.75
C ARG A 17 3.31 -2.50 11.44
N THR A 18 2.75 -2.07 12.55
CA THR A 18 1.81 -2.87 13.33
C THR A 18 0.47 -2.15 13.44
N TYR A 19 -0.58 -2.83 13.04
CA TYR A 19 -1.96 -2.36 13.14
C TYR A 19 -2.68 -3.07 14.28
N GLN A 20 -3.40 -2.30 15.09
CA GLN A 20 -4.34 -2.85 16.07
C GLN A 20 -5.62 -3.23 15.35
N THR A 21 -5.91 -4.53 15.28
CA THR A 21 -7.13 -5.05 14.68
C THR A 21 -8.07 -5.61 15.74
N ILE A 22 -9.30 -5.94 15.36
CA ILE A 22 -10.27 -6.60 16.26
C ILE A 22 -9.74 -7.98 16.71
N ALA A 23 -8.90 -8.63 15.89
CA ALA A 23 -8.27 -9.93 16.20
C ALA A 23 -6.93 -9.81 16.93
N GLY A 24 -6.54 -8.57 17.34
CA GLY A 24 -5.26 -8.27 17.98
C GLY A 24 -4.26 -7.57 17.05
N PRO A 25 -3.00 -7.38 17.49
CA PRO A 25 -1.99 -6.70 16.70
C PRO A 25 -1.52 -7.56 15.52
N TRP A 26 -1.50 -6.96 14.33
CA TRP A 26 -0.95 -7.56 13.11
C TRP A 26 0.23 -6.72 12.64
N THR A 27 1.39 -7.38 12.46
CA THR A 27 2.60 -6.73 11.98
C THR A 27 2.89 -7.18 10.56
N TYR A 28 3.00 -6.21 9.67
CA TYR A 28 3.51 -6.38 8.31
C TYR A 28 4.94 -5.89 8.28
N TYR A 29 5.78 -6.53 7.50
CA TYR A 29 7.16 -6.10 7.32
C TYR A 29 7.66 -6.50 5.94
N THR A 30 8.61 -5.74 5.44
CA THR A 30 9.29 -6.00 4.17
C THR A 30 10.75 -6.29 4.46
N VAL A 31 11.27 -7.36 3.88
CA VAL A 31 12.68 -7.75 4.00
C VAL A 31 13.38 -7.62 2.65
N ASP A 32 14.65 -7.27 2.68
CA ASP A 32 15.52 -7.40 1.52
C ASP A 32 16.15 -8.80 1.54
N ASP A 33 15.60 -9.66 0.71
CA ASP A 33 16.07 -11.03 0.50
C ASP A 33 16.56 -11.25 -0.94
N GLY A 34 16.84 -10.14 -1.66
CA GLY A 34 17.23 -10.13 -3.07
C GLY A 34 16.06 -10.03 -4.04
N GLN A 35 14.81 -9.93 -3.55
CA GLN A 35 13.61 -9.80 -4.40
C GLN A 35 13.57 -8.48 -5.19
N PHE A 36 14.35 -7.49 -4.77
CA PHE A 36 14.45 -6.18 -5.42
C PHE A 36 15.68 -6.06 -6.33
N ASP A 37 16.50 -7.11 -6.43
CA ASP A 37 17.65 -7.17 -7.33
C ASP A 37 17.16 -7.51 -8.74
N VAL A 38 16.51 -6.54 -9.37
CA VAL A 38 16.06 -6.65 -10.76
C VAL A 38 17.13 -6.15 -11.73
N ALA A 39 17.14 -6.66 -12.96
CA ALA A 39 18.02 -6.16 -13.99
C ALA A 39 17.70 -4.69 -14.33
N ASP A 40 18.65 -3.95 -14.91
CA ASP A 40 18.54 -2.51 -15.18
C ASP A 40 17.33 -2.12 -16.04
N ASP A 41 16.83 -3.05 -16.85
CA ASP A 41 15.66 -2.90 -17.74
C ASP A 41 14.38 -3.52 -17.16
N GLU A 42 14.42 -4.03 -15.94
CA GLU A 42 13.26 -4.63 -15.26
C GLU A 42 12.73 -3.73 -14.14
N SER A 43 11.45 -3.91 -13.82
CA SER A 43 10.77 -3.22 -12.73
C SER A 43 10.04 -4.19 -11.83
N CYS A 44 10.01 -3.89 -10.54
CA CYS A 44 9.26 -4.65 -9.55
C CYS A 44 8.03 -3.86 -9.10
N LEU A 45 6.85 -4.48 -9.17
CA LEU A 45 5.61 -3.89 -8.66
C LEU A 45 5.39 -4.28 -7.21
N MET A 46 5.19 -3.28 -6.36
CA MET A 46 4.94 -3.47 -4.94
C MET A 46 3.66 -2.77 -4.49
N ILE A 47 2.88 -3.43 -3.63
CA ILE A 47 1.71 -2.83 -2.99
C ILE A 47 2.09 -2.40 -1.58
N GLY A 48 1.81 -1.15 -1.22
CA GLY A 48 2.14 -0.62 0.09
C GLY A 48 1.20 0.49 0.55
N THR A 49 1.42 0.95 1.77
CA THR A 49 0.82 2.16 2.33
C THR A 49 1.78 3.34 2.16
N LEU A 50 1.33 4.57 2.46
CA LEU A 50 2.22 5.75 2.42
C LEU A 50 3.41 5.62 3.36
N GLU A 51 3.21 5.05 4.57
CA GLU A 51 4.29 4.78 5.52
C GLU A 51 5.33 3.81 4.95
N SER A 52 4.85 2.74 4.28
CA SER A 52 5.71 1.78 3.60
C SER A 52 6.49 2.44 2.46
N TYR A 53 5.83 3.22 1.62
CA TYR A 53 6.44 3.97 0.53
C TYR A 53 7.55 4.92 1.03
N GLU A 54 7.29 5.69 2.09
CA GLU A 54 8.28 6.60 2.69
C GLU A 54 9.55 5.86 3.13
N LYS A 55 9.38 4.72 3.82
CA LYS A 55 10.51 3.90 4.28
C LYS A 55 11.28 3.25 3.14
N MET A 56 10.56 2.78 2.11
CA MET A 56 11.19 2.23 0.91
C MET A 56 11.97 3.29 0.13
N CYS A 57 11.42 4.52 0.01
CA CYS A 57 12.16 5.64 -0.59
C CYS A 57 13.43 6.01 0.17
N ALA A 58 13.43 5.86 1.50
CA ALA A 58 14.61 6.10 2.32
C ALA A 58 15.65 4.96 2.20
N TYR A 59 15.22 3.75 1.88
CA TYR A 59 16.10 2.60 1.71
C TYR A 59 16.74 2.55 0.32
N PHE A 60 15.96 2.78 -0.73
CA PHE A 60 16.44 2.78 -2.10
C PHE A 60 16.98 4.18 -2.49
N GLU A 61 17.85 4.20 -3.49
CA GLU A 61 18.36 5.43 -4.07
C GLU A 61 17.22 6.32 -4.62
N ALA A 62 17.43 7.63 -4.59
CA ALA A 62 16.47 8.59 -5.10
C ALA A 62 16.13 8.31 -6.58
N GLY A 63 14.83 8.33 -6.88
CA GLY A 63 14.32 8.10 -8.23
C GLY A 63 14.06 6.65 -8.61
N LYS A 64 14.43 5.68 -7.75
CA LYS A 64 14.11 4.26 -8.01
C LYS A 64 12.67 3.87 -7.67
N MET A 65 11.98 4.66 -6.87
CA MET A 65 10.60 4.41 -6.46
C MET A 65 9.65 5.34 -7.20
N VAL A 66 8.71 4.77 -7.95
CA VAL A 66 7.66 5.52 -8.65
C VAL A 66 6.32 5.24 -7.98
N PRO A 67 5.68 6.24 -7.35
CA PRO A 67 4.39 6.05 -6.73
C PRO A 67 3.25 5.98 -7.76
N VAL A 68 2.45 4.93 -7.68
CA VAL A 68 1.19 4.81 -8.42
C VAL A 68 0.05 4.89 -7.42
N TYR A 69 -0.48 6.11 -7.20
CA TYR A 69 -1.58 6.32 -6.27
C TYR A 69 -2.93 6.18 -6.96
N ILE A 70 -3.67 5.14 -6.55
CA ILE A 70 -5.00 4.84 -7.08
C ILE A 70 -6.05 5.44 -6.15
N GLU A 71 -6.80 6.40 -6.66
CA GLU A 71 -7.85 7.10 -5.94
C GLU A 71 -9.24 6.57 -6.33
N VAL A 72 -10.12 6.45 -5.34
CA VAL A 72 -11.52 6.07 -5.55
C VAL A 72 -12.39 6.99 -4.70
N PRO A 73 -13.45 7.62 -5.27
CA PRO A 73 -14.38 8.42 -4.48
C PRO A 73 -14.92 7.65 -3.27
N ASP A 74 -14.99 8.30 -2.12
CA ASP A 74 -15.28 7.69 -0.82
C ASP A 74 -16.52 6.81 -0.79
N GLY A 75 -17.63 7.29 -1.36
CA GLY A 75 -18.84 6.51 -1.43
C GLY A 75 -18.69 5.20 -2.22
N ILE A 76 -17.95 5.24 -3.34
CA ILE A 76 -17.68 4.07 -4.17
C ILE A 76 -16.75 3.11 -3.43
N ARG A 77 -15.71 3.64 -2.78
CA ARG A 77 -14.74 2.86 -2.00
C ARG A 77 -15.42 2.12 -0.85
N LEU A 78 -16.27 2.82 -0.09
CA LEU A 78 -17.02 2.22 1.01
C LEU A 78 -18.01 1.15 0.51
N LEU A 79 -18.76 1.43 -0.55
CA LEU A 79 -19.68 0.45 -1.15
C LEU A 79 -18.96 -0.80 -1.65
N ARG A 80 -17.80 -0.64 -2.31
CA ARG A 80 -16.98 -1.78 -2.74
C ARG A 80 -16.48 -2.61 -1.56
N ALA A 81 -16.07 -1.95 -0.46
CA ALA A 81 -15.63 -2.63 0.76
C ALA A 81 -16.75 -3.43 1.42
N VAL A 82 -17.95 -2.83 1.56
CA VAL A 82 -19.12 -3.51 2.11
C VAL A 82 -19.54 -4.71 1.25
N LYS A 83 -19.66 -4.54 -0.07
CA LYS A 83 -20.00 -5.64 -0.98
C LYS A 83 -19.01 -6.80 -0.94
N ARG A 84 -17.72 -6.50 -0.81
CA ARG A 84 -16.69 -7.54 -0.65
C ARG A 84 -16.85 -8.29 0.66
N GLU A 85 -17.18 -7.59 1.73
CA GLU A 85 -17.40 -8.16 3.05
C GLU A 85 -18.64 -9.04 3.11
N GLU A 86 -19.73 -8.66 2.43
CA GLU A 86 -20.97 -9.48 2.31
C GLU A 86 -20.71 -10.89 1.76
N ASN A 87 -19.70 -11.04 0.90
CA ASN A 87 -19.32 -12.32 0.31
C ASN A 87 -18.40 -13.17 1.21
N GLN A 88 -18.05 -12.70 2.39
CA GLN A 88 -17.24 -13.47 3.34
C GLN A 88 -18.10 -14.49 4.11
N LYS A 89 -17.50 -15.62 4.51
CA LYS A 89 -18.20 -16.63 5.33
C LYS A 89 -18.67 -16.08 6.68
N LYS A 90 -17.98 -15.09 7.21
CA LYS A 90 -18.28 -14.41 8.48
C LYS A 90 -18.04 -12.92 8.31
N PRO A 91 -19.02 -12.16 7.78
CA PRO A 91 -18.87 -10.73 7.58
C PRO A 91 -18.56 -9.97 8.87
N ASN A 92 -17.62 -9.03 8.81
CA ASN A 92 -17.23 -8.17 9.92
C ASN A 92 -17.26 -6.70 9.51
N TYR A 93 -18.44 -6.11 9.43
CA TYR A 93 -18.62 -4.71 9.03
C TYR A 93 -17.95 -3.71 9.98
N ARG A 94 -17.78 -4.07 11.27
CA ARG A 94 -17.05 -3.23 12.22
C ARG A 94 -15.58 -3.08 11.78
N GLU A 95 -14.96 -4.15 11.32
CA GLU A 95 -13.59 -4.11 10.79
C GLU A 95 -13.50 -3.33 9.48
N VAL A 96 -14.51 -3.43 8.59
CA VAL A 96 -14.61 -2.60 7.38
C VAL A 96 -14.60 -1.11 7.73
N CYS A 97 -15.46 -0.69 8.67
CA CYS A 97 -15.51 0.71 9.10
C CYS A 97 -14.19 1.17 9.75
N ARG A 98 -13.59 0.33 10.58
CA ARG A 98 -12.31 0.65 11.22
C ARG A 98 -11.21 0.88 10.18
N ARG A 99 -11.11 -0.02 9.19
CA ARG A 99 -10.12 0.11 8.10
C ARG A 99 -10.38 1.35 7.26
N TYR A 100 -11.63 1.60 6.91
CA TYR A 100 -12.01 2.78 6.14
C TYR A 100 -11.53 4.07 6.82
N LEU A 101 -11.79 4.23 8.13
CA LEU A 101 -11.37 5.40 8.89
C LEU A 101 -9.85 5.48 9.08
N ALA A 102 -9.16 4.35 9.17
CA ALA A 102 -7.70 4.33 9.23
C ALA A 102 -7.09 4.79 7.90
N ASP A 103 -7.61 4.27 6.78
CA ASP A 103 -7.16 4.65 5.44
C ASP A 103 -7.40 6.15 5.16
N GLU A 104 -8.55 6.72 5.60
CA GLU A 104 -8.82 8.15 5.50
C GLU A 104 -7.74 9.01 6.14
N LYS A 105 -7.27 8.57 7.30
CA LYS A 105 -6.21 9.27 8.02
C LYS A 105 -4.85 9.06 7.36
N ASP A 106 -4.54 7.82 7.01
CA ASP A 106 -3.23 7.43 6.46
C ASP A 106 -2.99 8.06 5.08
N PHE A 107 -4.03 8.11 4.23
CA PHE A 107 -3.99 8.69 2.89
C PHE A 107 -4.58 10.10 2.81
N SER A 108 -4.45 10.89 3.88
CA SER A 108 -4.87 12.28 3.89
C SER A 108 -4.10 13.11 2.85
N GLU A 109 -4.71 14.20 2.35
CA GLU A 109 -4.06 15.14 1.42
C GLU A 109 -2.72 15.62 1.95
N GLU A 110 -2.65 15.95 3.25
CA GLU A 110 -1.41 16.38 3.92
C GLU A 110 -0.29 15.34 3.78
N ASN A 111 -0.61 14.05 3.96
CA ASN A 111 0.37 12.97 3.83
C ASN A 111 0.79 12.76 2.38
N LEU A 112 -0.14 12.85 1.43
CA LEU A 112 0.15 12.72 0.01
C LEU A 112 1.04 13.86 -0.49
N GLU A 113 0.74 15.11 -0.11
CA GLU A 113 1.55 16.28 -0.44
C GLU A 113 2.97 16.20 0.18
N ARG A 114 3.06 15.80 1.45
CA ARG A 114 4.33 15.62 2.15
C ARG A 114 5.26 14.63 1.45
N LEU A 115 4.68 13.60 0.84
CA LEU A 115 5.44 12.56 0.11
C LEU A 115 5.60 12.87 -1.39
N GLY A 116 5.13 14.04 -1.85
CA GLY A 116 5.24 14.47 -3.24
C GLY A 116 4.37 13.66 -4.22
N ILE A 117 3.33 12.99 -3.71
CA ILE A 117 2.41 12.19 -4.53
C ILE A 117 1.33 13.11 -5.09
N THR A 118 1.56 13.64 -6.29
CA THR A 118 0.66 14.59 -6.96
C THR A 118 -0.22 13.93 -8.02
N LYS A 119 0.29 12.90 -8.70
CA LYS A 119 -0.48 12.17 -9.72
C LYS A 119 -1.47 11.23 -9.05
N ARG A 120 -2.72 11.30 -9.51
CA ARG A 120 -3.87 10.51 -9.03
C ARG A 120 -4.46 9.72 -10.18
N TYR A 121 -4.61 8.41 -10.03
CA TYR A 121 -5.25 7.55 -11.01
C TYR A 121 -6.65 7.19 -10.50
N GLN A 122 -7.69 7.71 -11.18
CA GLN A 122 -9.08 7.53 -10.74
C GLN A 122 -9.62 6.15 -11.09
N ASN A 123 -9.86 5.30 -10.11
CA ASN A 123 -10.44 3.98 -10.30
C ASN A 123 -11.95 3.97 -10.05
N THR A 124 -12.69 4.75 -10.83
CA THR A 124 -14.14 4.57 -10.99
C THR A 124 -14.44 3.46 -12.00
N ASP A 125 -13.62 3.37 -13.04
CA ASP A 125 -13.55 2.30 -14.02
C ASP A 125 -12.14 1.68 -13.99
N MET A 126 -12.07 0.36 -13.82
CA MET A 126 -10.80 -0.33 -13.63
C MET A 126 -9.97 -0.40 -14.92
N GLU A 127 -10.61 -0.61 -16.06
CA GLU A 127 -9.91 -0.76 -17.35
C GLU A 127 -9.30 0.58 -17.77
N MET A 128 -10.07 1.66 -17.69
CA MET A 128 -9.60 3.01 -18.00
C MET A 128 -8.46 3.44 -17.06
N CYS A 129 -8.57 3.14 -15.77
CA CYS A 129 -7.54 3.44 -14.80
C CYS A 129 -6.24 2.69 -15.12
N LEU A 130 -6.32 1.41 -15.44
CA LEU A 130 -5.17 0.59 -15.81
C LEU A 130 -4.50 1.09 -17.09
N GLU A 131 -5.28 1.43 -18.12
CA GLU A 131 -4.74 1.99 -19.37
C GLU A 131 -3.99 3.31 -19.14
N GLU A 132 -4.50 4.18 -18.25
CA GLU A 132 -3.83 5.42 -17.88
C GLU A 132 -2.50 5.15 -17.18
N ILE A 133 -2.47 4.22 -16.21
CA ILE A 133 -1.25 3.83 -15.49
C ILE A 133 -0.20 3.30 -16.46
N LEU A 134 -0.57 2.33 -17.31
CA LEU A 134 0.37 1.73 -18.25
C LEU A 134 0.96 2.75 -19.21
N ARG A 135 0.12 3.64 -19.78
CA ARG A 135 0.58 4.72 -20.67
C ARG A 135 1.59 5.66 -19.99
N ASP A 136 1.44 5.90 -18.68
CA ASP A 136 2.34 6.79 -17.96
C ASP A 136 3.64 6.11 -17.54
N LEU A 137 3.63 4.79 -17.32
CA LEU A 137 4.83 4.01 -17.00
C LEU A 137 5.66 3.67 -18.24
N ASP A 138 5.07 3.66 -19.44
CA ASP A 138 5.77 3.41 -20.72
C ASP A 138 6.55 4.65 -21.26
N LYS A 139 6.56 5.78 -20.54
CA LYS A 139 7.27 7.02 -20.90
C LYS A 139 8.67 7.08 -20.28
#